data_a42cbeb02c00ecdce08ddffdd2f190c8
#
_entry.id   a42cbeb02c00ecdce08ddffdd2f190c8
#
_cell.length_a   1.000
_cell.length_b   1.000
_cell.length_c   1.000
_cell.angle_alpha   90.00
_cell.angle_beta   90.00
_cell.angle_gamma   90.00
#
_symmetry.space_group_name_H-M   'P 1'
#
loop_
_entity.id
_entity.type
_entity.pdbx_description
1 polymer ?
#
loop_
_entity_poly.entity_id
_entity_poly.type
_entity_poly.pdbx_seq_one_letter_code
_entity_poly.pdbx_strand_id
1 'polypeptide(L)'
;MGNITFGSFIAEKRKAHKFNLRDTAKHLNIAYGYLCDIEQSRRPAPNGDFVERISAFLNLDKSEHELLLDLAAKSRNTVSADLPDYILSLIHI
;
A
#
# COMPACT_ATOMS: atom_id res chain seq x y z
N MET A 1 10.36 -15.69 -7.51
CA MET A 1 9.65 -14.90 -7.57
C MET A 1 8.97 -14.44 -6.43
N GLY A 2 9.17 -13.55 -5.88
CA GLY A 2 8.58 -13.06 -4.71
C GLY A 2 7.14 -12.73 -4.93
N ASN A 3 6.43 -12.56 -3.86
CA ASN A 3 5.07 -12.19 -3.95
C ASN A 3 4.98 -10.69 -4.11
N ILE A 4 4.03 -10.25 -4.87
CA ILE A 4 3.80 -8.85 -5.04
C ILE A 4 2.94 -8.38 -3.88
N THR A 5 3.34 -7.31 -3.24
CA THR A 5 2.54 -6.74 -2.16
C THR A 5 2.03 -5.38 -2.61
N PHE A 6 1.11 -4.81 -1.85
CA PHE A 6 0.58 -3.50 -2.14
C PHE A 6 1.72 -2.49 -2.24
N GLY A 7 2.62 -2.51 -1.25
CA GLY A 7 3.72 -1.57 -1.23
C GLY A 7 4.71 -1.76 -2.36
N SER A 8 5.05 -3.02 -2.64
CA SER A 8 6.02 -3.28 -3.69
C SER A 8 5.46 -2.91 -5.06
N PHE A 9 4.17 -3.10 -5.25
CA PHE A 9 3.54 -2.75 -6.51
C PHE A 9 3.60 -1.23 -6.72
N ILE A 10 3.28 -0.48 -5.69
CA ILE A 10 3.33 0.96 -5.76
C ILE A 10 4.75 1.43 -6.03
N ALA A 11 5.71 0.85 -5.32
CA ALA A 11 7.11 1.23 -5.48
C ALA A 11 7.59 0.98 -6.89
N GLU A 12 7.21 -0.16 -7.44
CA GLU A 12 7.63 -0.51 -8.77
C GLU A 12 7.05 0.44 -9.81
N LYS A 13 5.76 0.73 -9.70
CA LYS A 13 5.13 1.64 -10.65
C LYS A 13 5.66 3.06 -10.50
N ARG A 14 5.92 3.48 -9.27
CA ARG A 14 6.49 4.79 -9.04
C ARG A 14 7.86 4.92 -9.70
N LYS A 15 8.69 3.90 -9.54
CA LYS A 15 10.02 3.91 -10.12
C LYS A 15 9.97 3.85 -11.64
N ALA A 16 9.00 3.14 -12.17
CA ALA A 16 8.84 3.06 -13.62
C ALA A 16 8.54 4.43 -14.20
N HIS A 17 7.84 5.28 -13.46
CA HIS A 17 7.56 6.63 -13.90
C HIS A 17 8.68 7.60 -13.50
N LYS A 18 9.68 7.10 -12.78
CA LYS A 18 10.79 7.93 -12.30
C LYS A 18 10.35 9.02 -11.33
N PHE A 19 9.29 8.74 -10.60
CA PHE A 19 8.83 9.65 -9.56
C PHE A 19 9.59 9.35 -8.27
N ASN A 20 10.01 10.37 -7.54
CA ASN A 20 10.69 10.10 -6.28
C ASN A 20 9.68 10.04 -5.15
N LEU A 21 10.11 9.53 -4.02
CA LEU A 21 9.22 9.36 -2.88
C LEU A 21 8.70 10.66 -2.32
N ARG A 22 9.54 11.66 -2.27
CA ARG A 22 9.13 12.94 -1.71
C ARG A 22 8.03 13.59 -2.51
N ASP A 23 8.18 13.63 -3.82
CA ASP A 23 7.19 14.25 -4.68
C ASP A 23 5.90 13.46 -4.66
N THR A 24 6.01 12.15 -4.63
CA THR A 24 4.84 11.30 -4.58
C THR A 24 4.06 11.52 -3.30
N ALA A 25 4.76 11.56 -2.17
CA ALA A 25 4.10 11.79 -0.89
C ALA A 25 3.43 13.15 -0.87
N LYS A 26 4.09 14.13 -1.43
CA LYS A 26 3.53 15.47 -1.48
C LYS A 26 2.27 15.50 -2.31
N HIS A 27 2.31 14.85 -3.46
CA HIS A 27 1.15 14.80 -4.33
C HIS A 27 -0.02 14.10 -3.65
N LEU A 28 0.26 13.06 -2.89
CA LEU A 28 -0.78 12.31 -2.20
C LEU A 28 -1.16 12.94 -0.87
N ASN A 29 -0.47 14.00 -0.49
CA ASN A 29 -0.72 14.72 0.75
C ASN A 29 -0.58 13.81 1.97
N ILE A 30 0.50 13.06 2.00
CA ILE A 30 0.80 12.20 3.15
C ILE A 30 2.25 12.42 3.52
N ALA A 31 2.61 11.99 4.71
CA ALA A 31 3.99 12.15 5.17
C ALA A 31 4.91 11.23 4.39
N TYR A 32 6.10 11.70 4.14
CA TYR A 32 7.11 10.95 3.43
C TYR A 32 7.39 9.61 4.13
N GLY A 33 7.56 9.64 5.45
CA GLY A 33 7.83 8.42 6.18
C GLY A 33 6.69 7.41 6.10
N TYR A 34 5.47 7.92 6.06
CA TYR A 34 4.32 7.06 5.94
C TYR A 34 4.33 6.34 4.60
N LEU A 35 4.62 7.07 3.53
CA LEU A 35 4.70 6.45 2.21
C LEU A 35 5.83 5.42 2.16
N CYS A 36 6.96 5.73 2.77
CA CYS A 36 8.05 4.79 2.85
C CYS A 36 7.63 3.50 3.52
N ASP A 37 6.92 3.62 4.62
CA ASP A 37 6.45 2.45 5.36
C ASP A 37 5.47 1.64 4.54
N ILE A 38 4.60 2.30 3.80
CA ILE A 38 3.66 1.60 2.94
C ILE A 38 4.41 0.82 1.86
N GLU A 39 5.38 1.45 1.23
CA GLU A 39 6.12 0.80 0.16
C GLU A 39 6.94 -0.38 0.66
N GLN A 40 7.37 -0.32 1.91
CA GLN A 40 8.15 -1.41 2.46
C GLN A 40 7.30 -2.42 3.21
N SER A 41 6.01 -2.31 3.05
CA SER A 41 5.06 -3.25 3.64
C SER A 41 5.08 -3.25 5.18
N ARG A 42 5.47 -2.15 5.77
CA ARG A 42 5.43 -2.02 7.22
C ARG A 42 4.08 -1.55 7.69
N ARG A 43 3.26 -1.04 6.78
CA ARG A 43 1.91 -0.61 7.11
C ARG A 43 0.96 -1.12 6.06
N PRO A 44 -0.27 -1.38 6.45
CA PRO A 44 -1.26 -1.83 5.48
C PRO A 44 -1.69 -0.69 4.59
N ALA A 45 -2.40 -1.01 3.53
CA ALA A 45 -2.91 0.00 2.63
C ALA A 45 -3.87 0.91 3.39
N PRO A 46 -3.76 2.22 3.19
CA PRO A 46 -4.67 3.15 3.85
C PRO A 46 -6.10 2.96 3.38
N ASN A 47 -7.02 3.35 4.22
CA ASN A 47 -8.43 3.29 3.87
C ASN A 47 -8.82 4.52 3.09
N GLY A 48 -10.03 4.56 2.63
CA GLY A 48 -10.56 5.72 1.96
C GLY A 48 -10.19 5.74 0.50
N ASP A 49 -9.93 6.89 -0.03
CA ASP A 49 -9.69 7.02 -1.45
C ASP A 49 -8.22 6.98 -1.83
N PHE A 50 -7.37 6.53 -0.93
CA PHE A 50 -5.94 6.49 -1.22
C PHE A 50 -5.63 5.69 -2.48
N VAL A 51 -6.27 4.53 -2.62
CA VAL A 51 -6.01 3.67 -3.77
C VAL A 51 -6.42 4.38 -5.05
N GLU A 52 -7.54 5.10 -5.01
CA GLU A 52 -7.99 5.82 -6.19
C GLU A 52 -7.01 6.93 -6.54
N ARG A 53 -6.53 7.62 -5.53
CA ARG A 53 -5.61 8.74 -5.75
C ARG A 53 -4.27 8.27 -6.28
N ILE A 54 -3.74 7.19 -5.71
CA ILE A 54 -2.44 6.70 -6.17
C ILE A 54 -2.57 6.07 -7.55
N SER A 55 -3.71 5.45 -7.85
CA SER A 55 -3.95 4.89 -9.17
C SER A 55 -3.95 5.99 -10.22
N ALA A 56 -4.59 7.10 -9.91
CA ALA A 56 -4.61 8.22 -10.83
C ALA A 56 -3.22 8.81 -11.00
N PHE A 57 -2.50 8.94 -9.89
CA PHE A 57 -1.16 9.50 -9.95
C PHE A 57 -0.22 8.64 -10.78
N LEU A 58 -0.34 7.33 -10.65
CA LEU A 58 0.52 6.41 -11.38
C LEU A 58 -0.05 6.04 -12.75
N ASN A 59 -1.21 6.58 -13.08
CA ASN A 59 -1.83 6.35 -14.37
C ASN A 59 -2.03 4.87 -14.66
N LEU A 60 -2.59 4.17 -13.69
CA LEU A 60 -2.82 2.74 -13.82
C LEU A 60 -4.02 2.47 -14.70
N ASP A 61 -3.97 1.41 -15.49
CA ASP A 61 -5.11 1.04 -16.30
C ASP A 61 -6.09 0.25 -15.42
N LYS A 62 -7.19 -0.16 -16.00
CA LYS A 62 -8.24 -0.82 -15.26
C LYS A 62 -7.75 -2.10 -14.59
N SER A 63 -7.00 -2.89 -15.31
CA SER A 63 -6.46 -4.13 -14.78
C SER A 63 -5.54 -3.87 -13.60
N GLU A 64 -4.68 -2.89 -13.75
CA GLU A 64 -3.73 -2.56 -12.69
C GLU A 64 -4.45 -1.98 -11.48
N HIS A 65 -5.48 -1.20 -11.73
CA HIS A 65 -6.25 -0.63 -10.65
C HIS A 65 -6.94 -1.73 -9.85
N GLU A 66 -7.50 -2.70 -10.53
CA GLU A 66 -8.17 -3.80 -9.86
C GLU A 66 -7.18 -4.65 -9.08
N LEU A 67 -6.00 -4.86 -9.65
CA LEU A 67 -4.97 -5.59 -8.94
C LEU A 67 -4.56 -4.84 -7.68
N LEU A 68 -4.42 -3.53 -7.79
CA LEU A 68 -4.04 -2.73 -6.64
C LEU A 68 -5.09 -2.80 -5.54
N LEU A 69 -6.36 -2.79 -5.92
CA LEU A 69 -7.43 -2.92 -4.93
C LEU A 69 -7.35 -4.26 -4.21
N ASP A 70 -7.06 -5.31 -4.95
CA ASP A 70 -6.95 -6.64 -4.39
C ASP A 70 -5.73 -6.71 -3.44
N LEU A 71 -4.62 -6.13 -3.86
CA LEU A 71 -3.43 -6.12 -3.02
C LEU A 71 -3.66 -5.28 -1.76
N ALA A 72 -4.44 -4.22 -1.87
CA ALA A 72 -4.76 -3.40 -0.72
C ALA A 72 -5.55 -4.21 0.30
N ALA A 73 -6.55 -4.95 -0.18
CA ALA A 73 -7.35 -5.77 0.72
C ALA A 73 -6.50 -6.84 1.38
N LYS A 74 -5.62 -7.46 0.62
CA LYS A 74 -4.76 -8.48 1.17
C LYS A 74 -3.79 -7.92 2.20
N SER A 75 -3.29 -6.72 1.97
CA SER A 75 -2.35 -6.13 2.90
C SER A 75 -3.02 -5.87 4.24
N ARG A 76 -4.27 -5.45 4.23
CA ARG A 76 -4.99 -5.20 5.46
C ARG A 76 -5.25 -6.50 6.21
N ASN A 77 -5.60 -7.53 5.49
CA ASN A 77 -5.85 -8.81 6.12
C ASN A 77 -4.58 -9.42 6.67
N THR A 78 -3.50 -9.31 5.94
CA THR A 78 -2.24 -9.88 6.37
C THR A 78 -1.75 -9.23 7.65
N VAL A 79 -1.84 -7.91 7.69
CA VAL A 79 -1.40 -7.20 8.85
C VAL A 79 -2.27 -7.55 10.04
N SER A 80 -3.55 -7.66 9.81
CA SER A 80 -4.45 -8.04 10.88
C SER A 80 -4.16 -9.43 11.37
N ALA A 81 -3.81 -10.31 10.50
CA ALA A 81 -3.53 -11.66 10.90
C ALA A 81 -2.23 -11.75 11.66
N ASP A 82 -1.25 -10.99 11.25
CA ASP A 82 0.03 -11.06 11.91
C ASP A 82 0.07 -10.35 13.22
N LEU A 83 -0.35 -9.13 13.26
CA LEU A 83 -0.31 -8.39 14.41
C LEU A 83 -0.96 -8.99 15.54
N PRO A 84 -2.13 -9.35 15.40
CA PRO A 84 -2.91 -9.80 16.48
C PRO A 84 -2.61 -11.14 17.06
N ASP A 85 -1.59 -11.79 16.68
CA ASP A 85 -1.33 -13.01 17.26
C ASP A 85 -1.46 -12.95 18.73
N TYR A 86 -0.75 -12.09 19.40
CA TYR A 86 -0.88 -12.06 20.79
C TYR A 86 -1.96 -11.12 21.22
N ILE A 87 -2.30 -10.20 20.35
CA ILE A 87 -3.36 -9.31 20.68
C ILE A 87 -4.68 -10.04 20.63
N LEU A 88 -4.81 -10.97 19.72
CA LEU A 88 -5.98 -11.74 19.66
C LEU A 88 -6.14 -12.54 20.89
N SER A 89 -5.07 -13.02 21.43
CA SER A 89 -5.16 -13.76 22.62
C SER A 89 -5.70 -12.93 23.71
N LEU A 90 -5.40 -11.66 23.67
CA LEU A 90 -5.88 -10.80 24.64
C LEU A 90 -7.28 -10.43 24.50
N ILE A 91 -7.65 -10.04 23.33
CA ILE A 91 -8.97 -9.60 23.12
C ILE A 91 -9.87 -10.65 22.77
N HIS A 92 -9.41 -11.68 22.10
CA HIS A 92 -10.21 -12.61 21.65
C HIS A 92 -10.66 -13.42 22.68
N ILE A 93 -10.04 -13.56 23.58
CA ILE A 93 -10.40 -14.31 24.50
C ILE A 93 -11.15 -14.10 25.24
#